data_e3f41524cd246f2c728cf68e1f8fdc03
#
_entry.id   e3f41524cd246f2c728cf68e1f8fdc03
#
_cell.length_a   1.000
_cell.length_b   1.000
_cell.length_c   1.000
_cell.angle_alpha   90.00
_cell.angle_beta   90.00
_cell.angle_gamma   90.00
#
_symmetry.space_group_name_H-M   'P 1'
#
loop_
_entity.id
_entity.type
_entity.pdbx_description
1 polymer ?
#
loop_
_entity_poly.entity_id
_entity_poly.type
_entity_poly.pdbx_seq_one_letter_code
_entity_poly.pdbx_strand_id
1 'polypeptide(L)'
;MKIIYVIRHFKVKDTTNKRLNSNEFTHWIEEYDNFDLEYLNLNLPKFDKIYVSSQNRAIKTANYLKLDYEISDLLVEVEAFAFTKMQLRFSKSFWLVISRILWFFNFTKNETKKDTKNRAMKFVSKIENEKNETILIISHGLYLKVLIGLLKKLDYKCNDDFNIKNGKLYKLYK
;
A
#
# COMPACT_ATOMS: atom_id res chain seq x y z
N MET A 1 -21.33 15.05 -1.12
CA MET A 1 -21.03 13.71 -0.54
C MET A 1 -19.68 13.26 -1.07
N LYS A 2 -18.68 13.07 -0.21
CA LYS A 2 -17.35 12.64 -0.65
C LYS A 2 -17.24 11.12 -0.68
N ILE A 3 -16.75 10.57 -1.79
CA ILE A 3 -16.53 9.13 -1.98
C ILE A 3 -15.06 8.90 -2.26
N ILE A 4 -14.43 8.02 -1.48
CA ILE A 4 -13.05 7.61 -1.66
C ILE A 4 -13.03 6.15 -2.05
N TYR A 5 -12.43 5.86 -3.20
CA TYR A 5 -12.16 4.51 -3.63
C TYR A 5 -10.70 4.17 -3.37
N VAL A 6 -10.42 2.96 -2.94
CA VAL A 6 -9.06 2.48 -2.78
C VAL A 6 -8.86 1.15 -3.49
N ILE A 7 -7.70 1.01 -4.12
CA ILE A 7 -7.22 -0.24 -4.73
C ILE A 7 -5.83 -0.53 -4.16
N ARG A 8 -5.61 -1.73 -3.65
CA ARG A 8 -4.26 -2.25 -3.49
C ARG A 8 -3.75 -2.67 -4.86
N HIS A 9 -2.53 -2.24 -5.22
CA HIS A 9 -1.89 -2.63 -6.48
C HIS A 9 -2.14 -4.11 -6.83
N PHE A 10 -2.05 -4.48 -8.10
CA PHE A 10 -2.18 -5.87 -8.54
C PHE A 10 -1.16 -6.77 -7.86
N LYS A 11 -1.45 -8.06 -7.78
CA LYS A 11 -0.58 -9.03 -7.14
C LYS A 11 0.73 -9.15 -7.92
N VAL A 12 1.85 -9.10 -7.20
CA VAL A 12 3.19 -9.27 -7.78
C VAL A 12 3.41 -10.74 -8.11
N LYS A 13 3.92 -11.03 -9.30
CA LYS A 13 4.34 -12.37 -9.74
C LYS A 13 5.72 -12.71 -9.15
N ASP A 14 5.74 -13.03 -7.88
CA ASP A 14 6.96 -13.44 -7.19
C ASP A 14 7.15 -14.97 -7.26
N THR A 15 8.10 -15.40 -8.05
CA THR A 15 8.46 -16.82 -8.24
C THR A 15 9.54 -17.29 -7.25
N THR A 16 10.05 -16.42 -6.39
CA THR A 16 11.09 -16.77 -5.41
C THR A 16 10.53 -17.74 -4.37
N ASN A 17 11.00 -18.98 -4.40
CA ASN A 17 10.48 -20.05 -3.53
C ASN A 17 11.53 -20.60 -2.55
N LYS A 18 12.62 -19.89 -2.31
CA LYS A 18 13.69 -20.29 -1.39
C LYS A 18 13.59 -19.55 -0.05
N ARG A 19 14.17 -20.16 1.00
CA ARG A 19 14.44 -19.44 2.25
C ARG A 19 15.59 -18.46 2.03
N LEU A 20 15.49 -17.27 2.60
CA LEU A 20 16.43 -16.18 2.42
C LEU A 20 17.16 -15.87 3.73
N ASN A 21 18.45 -15.59 3.66
CA ASN A 21 19.17 -14.94 4.75
C ASN A 21 18.92 -13.42 4.70
N SER A 22 19.51 -12.68 5.62
CA SER A 22 19.33 -11.23 5.75
C SER A 22 19.66 -10.47 4.46
N ASN A 23 20.82 -10.74 3.84
CA ASN A 23 21.25 -10.02 2.64
C ASN A 23 20.38 -10.39 1.44
N GLU A 24 20.06 -11.67 1.27
CA GLU A 24 19.16 -12.13 0.21
C GLU A 24 17.74 -11.56 0.37
N PHE A 25 17.26 -11.38 1.61
CA PHE A 25 15.96 -10.76 1.87
C PHE A 25 15.98 -9.26 1.54
N THR A 26 17.05 -8.54 1.89
CA THR A 26 17.20 -7.12 1.53
C THR A 26 17.22 -6.95 0.01
N HIS A 27 18.00 -7.75 -0.71
CA HIS A 27 18.02 -7.72 -2.17
C HIS A 27 16.65 -8.07 -2.78
N TRP A 28 15.96 -9.06 -2.22
CA TRP A 28 14.61 -9.41 -2.67
C TRP A 28 13.60 -8.25 -2.49
N ILE A 29 13.71 -7.46 -1.41
CA ILE A 29 12.85 -6.26 -1.21
C ILE A 29 13.11 -5.23 -2.31
N GLU A 30 14.38 -4.97 -2.64
CA GLU A 30 14.80 -4.03 -3.68
C GLU A 30 14.26 -4.45 -5.05
N GLU A 31 14.37 -5.75 -5.39
CA GLU A 31 13.90 -6.31 -6.64
C GLU A 31 12.36 -6.45 -6.72
N TYR A 32 11.68 -6.52 -5.58
CA TYR A 32 10.24 -6.80 -5.52
C TYR A 32 9.40 -5.79 -6.31
N ASP A 33 9.84 -4.54 -6.38
CA ASP A 33 9.12 -3.48 -7.10
C ASP A 33 9.32 -3.56 -8.63
N ASN A 34 10.30 -4.33 -9.08
CA ASN A 34 10.60 -4.56 -10.50
C ASN A 34 9.82 -5.75 -11.08
N PHE A 35 9.33 -6.67 -10.26
CA PHE A 35 8.58 -7.85 -10.72
C PHE A 35 7.33 -7.46 -11.51
N ASP A 36 6.92 -8.38 -12.38
CA ASP A 36 5.66 -8.25 -13.13
C ASP A 36 4.44 -8.48 -12.23
N LEU A 37 3.26 -8.12 -12.72
CA LEU A 37 2.01 -8.19 -11.97
C LEU A 37 1.03 -9.19 -12.59
N GLU A 38 0.17 -9.77 -11.76
CA GLU A 38 -1.02 -10.49 -12.20
C GLU A 38 -2.11 -9.44 -12.51
N TYR A 39 -2.20 -9.02 -13.75
CA TYR A 39 -3.12 -7.97 -14.19
C TYR A 39 -4.57 -8.47 -14.21
N LEU A 40 -5.49 -7.61 -13.78
CA LEU A 40 -6.93 -7.89 -13.73
C LEU A 40 -7.69 -6.79 -14.45
N ASN A 41 -8.68 -7.16 -15.24
CA ASN A 41 -9.62 -6.21 -15.81
C ASN A 41 -10.63 -5.81 -14.72
N LEU A 42 -10.70 -4.50 -14.44
CA LEU A 42 -11.61 -3.94 -13.47
C LEU A 42 -12.61 -3.03 -14.17
N ASN A 43 -13.89 -3.19 -13.82
CA ASN A 43 -14.90 -2.21 -14.22
C ASN A 43 -14.90 -1.08 -13.18
N LEU A 44 -14.31 0.06 -13.54
CA LEU A 44 -14.13 1.20 -12.65
C LEU A 44 -15.17 2.29 -12.95
N PRO A 45 -15.74 2.95 -11.92
CA PRO A 45 -16.54 4.16 -12.11
C PRO A 45 -15.65 5.32 -12.59
N LYS A 46 -16.28 6.45 -12.91
CA LYS A 46 -15.53 7.70 -13.16
C LYS A 46 -15.05 8.30 -11.84
N PHE A 47 -13.88 8.91 -11.86
CA PHE A 47 -13.28 9.59 -10.73
C PHE A 47 -12.93 11.03 -11.12
N ASP A 48 -13.10 11.98 -10.19
CA ASP A 48 -12.70 13.37 -10.38
C ASP A 48 -11.19 13.52 -10.23
N LYS A 49 -10.59 12.70 -9.35
CA LYS A 49 -9.15 12.72 -9.08
C LYS A 49 -8.64 11.32 -8.77
N ILE A 50 -7.43 11.03 -9.25
CA ILE A 50 -6.76 9.73 -9.02
C ILE A 50 -5.37 9.98 -8.45
N TYR A 51 -5.06 9.36 -7.32
CA TYR A 51 -3.75 9.38 -6.68
C TYR A 51 -3.13 7.99 -6.67
N VAL A 52 -1.85 7.92 -7.03
CA VAL A 52 -1.09 6.68 -7.13
C VAL A 52 0.19 6.79 -6.33
N SER A 53 0.54 5.76 -5.57
CA SER A 53 1.85 5.66 -4.92
C SER A 53 2.98 5.71 -5.94
N SER A 54 4.09 6.35 -5.59
CA SER A 54 5.29 6.41 -6.44
C SER A 54 6.01 5.06 -6.62
N GLN A 55 5.63 4.01 -5.92
CA GLN A 55 6.22 2.69 -6.10
C GLN A 55 5.74 2.00 -7.39
N ASN A 56 6.67 1.38 -8.13
CA ASN A 56 6.44 0.86 -9.48
C ASN A 56 5.23 -0.06 -9.61
N ARG A 57 4.96 -0.94 -8.64
CA ARG A 57 3.80 -1.85 -8.68
C ARG A 57 2.45 -1.12 -8.65
N ALA A 58 2.38 0.06 -8.00
CA ALA A 58 1.18 0.90 -8.04
C ALA A 58 1.07 1.64 -9.38
N ILE A 59 2.17 2.16 -9.89
CA ILE A 59 2.26 2.81 -11.20
C ILE A 59 1.91 1.82 -12.33
N LYS A 60 2.49 0.61 -12.34
CA LYS A 60 2.16 -0.46 -13.30
C LYS A 60 0.67 -0.80 -13.28
N THR A 61 0.06 -0.81 -12.06
CA THR A 61 -1.38 -1.05 -11.91
C THR A 61 -2.20 0.06 -12.57
N ALA A 62 -1.88 1.33 -12.30
CA ALA A 62 -2.58 2.47 -12.87
C ALA A 62 -2.43 2.56 -14.39
N ASN A 63 -1.23 2.32 -14.92
CA ASN A 63 -0.94 2.30 -16.35
C ASN A 63 -1.72 1.20 -17.08
N TYR A 64 -1.79 -0.01 -16.51
CA TYR A 64 -2.58 -1.10 -17.09
C TYR A 64 -4.08 -0.73 -17.17
N LEU A 65 -4.59 -0.06 -16.15
CA LEU A 65 -5.97 0.43 -16.09
C LEU A 65 -6.20 1.70 -16.94
N LYS A 66 -5.18 2.22 -17.62
CA LYS A 66 -5.21 3.41 -18.48
C LYS A 66 -5.78 4.64 -17.76
N LEU A 67 -5.37 4.85 -16.52
CA LEU A 67 -5.83 5.94 -15.68
C LEU A 67 -4.95 7.19 -15.89
N ASP A 68 -5.57 8.37 -15.83
CA ASP A 68 -4.86 9.65 -15.70
C ASP A 68 -4.75 9.98 -14.20
N TYR A 69 -3.53 10.09 -13.68
CA TYR A 69 -3.29 10.12 -12.23
C TYR A 69 -2.17 11.06 -11.81
N GLU A 70 -2.21 11.45 -10.55
CA GLU A 70 -1.15 12.17 -9.85
C GLU A 70 -0.36 11.21 -8.95
N ILE A 71 0.98 11.25 -9.03
CA ILE A 71 1.87 10.48 -8.15
C ILE A 71 1.99 11.16 -6.79
N SER A 72 1.98 10.36 -5.72
CA SER A 72 2.15 10.86 -4.36
C SER A 72 3.03 9.94 -3.52
N ASP A 73 4.16 10.48 -3.03
CA ASP A 73 5.04 9.78 -2.07
C ASP A 73 4.38 9.57 -0.70
N LEU A 74 3.30 10.30 -0.41
CA LEU A 74 2.51 10.07 0.79
C LEU A 74 1.81 8.71 0.80
N LEU A 75 1.73 8.03 -0.35
CA LEU A 75 1.02 6.75 -0.54
C LEU A 75 1.93 5.52 -0.58
N VAL A 76 3.24 5.67 -0.38
CA VAL A 76 4.19 4.53 -0.42
C VAL A 76 3.92 3.51 0.68
N GLU A 77 4.29 2.25 0.44
CA GLU A 77 4.15 1.19 1.44
C GLU A 77 5.11 1.41 2.61
N VAL A 78 4.76 0.89 3.75
CA VAL A 78 5.69 0.74 4.88
C VAL A 78 6.77 -0.26 4.48
N GLU A 79 8.02 0.18 4.52
CA GLU A 79 9.15 -0.67 4.13
C GLU A 79 9.27 -1.90 5.02
N ALA A 80 9.52 -3.05 4.40
CA ALA A 80 9.98 -4.22 5.12
C ALA A 80 11.52 -4.15 5.24
N PHE A 81 12.07 -4.76 6.28
CA PHE A 81 13.52 -4.76 6.50
C PHE A 81 13.98 -6.07 7.14
N ALA A 82 15.25 -6.40 6.91
CA ALA A 82 15.90 -7.50 7.61
C ALA A 82 16.20 -7.09 9.05
N PHE A 83 15.59 -7.77 10.01
CA PHE A 83 15.70 -7.45 11.44
C PHE A 83 16.99 -7.95 12.10
N THR A 84 17.79 -8.76 11.40
CA THR A 84 19.06 -9.30 11.89
C THR A 84 20.06 -9.38 10.74
N LYS A 85 21.35 -9.39 11.05
CA LYS A 85 22.45 -9.64 10.11
C LYS A 85 22.92 -11.09 10.08
N MET A 86 22.17 -12.00 10.69
CA MET A 86 22.56 -13.42 10.78
C MET A 86 22.42 -14.11 9.42
N GLN A 87 23.25 -15.14 9.19
CA GLN A 87 23.22 -15.99 8.00
C GLN A 87 22.08 -17.02 8.01
N LEU A 88 21.26 -17.04 9.06
CA LEU A 88 20.10 -17.93 9.16
C LEU A 88 19.09 -17.62 8.06
N ARG A 89 18.54 -18.70 7.48
CA ARG A 89 17.59 -18.62 6.36
C ARG A 89 16.17 -18.85 6.83
N PHE A 90 15.30 -17.89 6.57
CA PHE A 90 13.88 -17.96 6.88
C PHE A 90 13.01 -17.80 5.63
N SER A 91 11.74 -18.19 5.73
CA SER A 91 10.79 -17.90 4.65
C SER A 91 10.56 -16.40 4.50
N LYS A 92 10.21 -15.94 3.30
CA LYS A 92 9.82 -14.53 3.05
C LYS A 92 8.71 -14.07 4.00
N SER A 93 7.70 -14.92 4.21
CA SER A 93 6.60 -14.61 5.11
C SER A 93 7.07 -14.37 6.54
N PHE A 94 8.03 -15.16 7.03
CA PHE A 94 8.60 -14.98 8.36
C PHE A 94 9.30 -13.61 8.47
N TRP A 95 10.17 -13.26 7.51
CA TRP A 95 10.84 -11.96 7.47
C TRP A 95 9.83 -10.81 7.46
N LEU A 96 8.79 -10.89 6.61
CA LEU A 96 7.77 -9.86 6.51
C LEU A 96 6.96 -9.74 7.82
N VAL A 97 6.55 -10.84 8.44
CA VAL A 97 5.78 -10.83 9.69
C VAL A 97 6.59 -10.17 10.81
N ILE A 98 7.84 -10.59 11.01
CA ILE A 98 8.69 -10.01 12.07
C ILE A 98 8.95 -8.53 11.80
N SER A 99 9.27 -8.14 10.56
CA SER A 99 9.43 -6.73 10.19
C SER A 99 8.16 -5.90 10.53
N ARG A 100 6.96 -6.44 10.29
CA ARG A 100 5.69 -5.76 10.62
C ARG A 100 5.42 -5.70 12.14
N ILE A 101 5.78 -6.72 12.89
CA ILE A 101 5.71 -6.71 14.36
C ILE A 101 6.64 -5.62 14.92
N LEU A 102 7.87 -5.56 14.48
CA LEU A 102 8.83 -4.55 14.91
C LEU A 102 8.37 -3.12 14.55
N TRP A 103 7.83 -2.93 13.34
CA TRP A 103 7.21 -1.67 12.96
C TRP A 103 6.03 -1.30 13.90
N PHE A 104 5.17 -2.27 14.21
CA PHE A 104 4.00 -2.02 15.06
C PHE A 104 4.40 -1.53 16.47
N PHE A 105 5.48 -2.05 17.02
CA PHE A 105 6.03 -1.66 18.32
C PHE A 105 7.05 -0.51 18.24
N ASN A 106 7.24 0.10 17.08
CA ASN A 106 8.22 1.16 16.82
C ASN A 106 9.70 0.75 17.05
N PHE A 107 10.03 -0.53 16.94
CA PHE A 107 11.39 -1.06 16.98
C PHE A 107 12.04 -1.08 15.60
N THR A 108 11.99 0.03 14.89
CA THR A 108 12.58 0.18 13.55
C THR A 108 13.43 1.44 13.50
N LYS A 109 14.51 1.40 12.70
CA LYS A 109 15.33 2.57 12.38
C LYS A 109 14.75 3.39 11.22
N ASN A 110 13.85 2.79 10.47
CA ASN A 110 13.17 3.39 9.32
C ASN A 110 11.86 4.06 9.79
N GLU A 111 10.87 4.08 8.92
CA GLU A 111 9.55 4.62 9.23
C GLU A 111 8.86 3.85 10.37
N THR A 112 8.50 4.55 11.44
CA THR A 112 7.73 3.98 12.55
C THR A 112 6.22 3.99 12.24
N LYS A 113 5.43 3.27 13.04
CA LYS A 113 3.96 3.33 12.95
C LYS A 113 3.43 4.76 13.13
N LYS A 114 4.09 5.57 13.99
CA LYS A 114 3.73 6.98 14.20
C LYS A 114 4.01 7.80 12.94
N ASP A 115 5.14 7.58 12.28
CA ASP A 115 5.52 8.29 11.06
C ASP A 115 4.58 7.94 9.90
N THR A 116 4.27 6.64 9.72
CA THR A 116 3.27 6.19 8.75
C THR A 116 1.92 6.86 8.98
N LYS A 117 1.47 6.92 10.24
CA LYS A 117 0.21 7.58 10.60
C LYS A 117 0.25 9.08 10.29
N ASN A 118 1.35 9.76 10.60
CA ASN A 118 1.51 11.19 10.32
C ASN A 118 1.50 11.45 8.80
N ARG A 119 2.19 10.62 8.01
CA ARG A 119 2.17 10.67 6.56
C ARG A 119 0.76 10.46 5.98
N ALA A 120 0.05 9.47 6.49
CA ALA A 120 -1.33 9.21 6.10
C ALA A 120 -2.28 10.35 6.51
N MET A 121 -2.09 10.98 7.69
CA MET A 121 -2.86 12.16 8.09
C MET A 121 -2.62 13.35 7.16
N LYS A 122 -1.38 13.61 6.72
CA LYS A 122 -1.08 14.65 5.72
C LYS A 122 -1.83 14.39 4.42
N PHE A 123 -1.87 13.15 3.96
CA PHE A 123 -2.60 12.79 2.74
C PHE A 123 -4.11 12.95 2.92
N VAL A 124 -4.67 12.49 4.05
CA VAL A 124 -6.10 12.68 4.38
C VAL A 124 -6.45 14.17 4.40
N SER A 125 -5.65 15.01 5.06
CA SER A 125 -5.88 16.46 5.09
C SER A 125 -5.86 17.06 3.68
N LYS A 126 -4.95 16.60 2.79
CA LYS A 126 -4.91 17.03 1.39
C LYS A 126 -6.24 16.75 0.70
N ILE A 127 -6.71 15.49 0.72
CA ILE A 127 -7.93 15.09 -0.01
C ILE A 127 -9.21 15.65 0.62
N GLU A 128 -9.25 15.90 1.94
CA GLU A 128 -10.41 16.54 2.59
C GLU A 128 -10.57 18.00 2.16
N ASN A 129 -9.47 18.72 1.93
CA ASN A 129 -9.48 20.12 1.49
C ASN A 129 -9.75 20.29 -0.01
N GLU A 130 -9.75 19.21 -0.78
CA GLU A 130 -10.06 19.26 -2.21
C GLU A 130 -11.57 19.32 -2.48
N LYS A 131 -11.94 19.99 -3.57
CA LYS A 131 -13.35 20.07 -4.02
C LYS A 131 -13.84 18.80 -4.70
N ASN A 132 -12.92 17.88 -5.05
CA ASN A 132 -13.24 16.62 -5.72
C ASN A 132 -14.12 15.74 -4.83
N GLU A 133 -15.22 15.25 -5.38
CA GLU A 133 -16.17 14.42 -4.65
C GLU A 133 -15.84 12.92 -4.75
N THR A 134 -15.26 12.51 -5.87
CA THR A 134 -14.95 11.10 -6.14
C THR A 134 -13.45 10.93 -6.38
N ILE A 135 -12.75 10.30 -5.44
CA ILE A 135 -11.30 10.13 -5.48
C ILE A 135 -10.94 8.65 -5.51
N LEU A 136 -10.03 8.25 -6.42
CA LEU A 136 -9.41 6.93 -6.41
C LEU A 136 -7.99 7.02 -5.83
N ILE A 137 -7.63 6.06 -4.99
CA ILE A 137 -6.28 5.91 -4.42
C ILE A 137 -5.76 4.51 -4.75
N ILE A 138 -4.60 4.43 -5.44
CA ILE A 138 -3.90 3.16 -5.67
C ILE A 138 -2.65 3.13 -4.81
N SER A 139 -2.60 2.18 -3.87
CA SER A 139 -1.52 2.08 -2.89
C SER A 139 -1.31 0.62 -2.44
N HIS A 140 -0.92 0.37 -1.21
CA HIS A 140 -0.36 -0.87 -0.70
C HIS A 140 -1.10 -1.40 0.52
N GLY A 141 -0.85 -2.68 0.86
CA GLY A 141 -1.66 -3.38 1.83
C GLY A 141 -1.63 -2.83 3.25
N LEU A 142 -0.44 -2.59 3.81
CA LEU A 142 -0.33 -2.11 5.19
C LEU A 142 -0.66 -0.63 5.30
N TYR A 143 -0.16 0.17 4.34
CA TYR A 143 -0.47 1.59 4.29
C TYR A 143 -1.98 1.86 4.18
N LEU A 144 -2.69 1.15 3.28
CA LEU A 144 -4.14 1.30 3.13
C LEU A 144 -4.91 0.95 4.40
N LYS A 145 -4.45 -0.03 5.21
CA LYS A 145 -5.06 -0.30 6.51
C LYS A 145 -4.96 0.90 7.46
N VAL A 146 -3.81 1.59 7.46
CA VAL A 146 -3.61 2.80 8.26
C VAL A 146 -4.50 3.93 7.74
N LEU A 147 -4.50 4.16 6.43
CA LEU A 147 -5.29 5.21 5.76
C LEU A 147 -6.80 5.03 6.02
N ILE A 148 -7.33 3.83 5.77
CA ILE A 148 -8.75 3.51 6.00
C ILE A 148 -9.10 3.67 7.49
N GLY A 149 -8.21 3.27 8.38
CA GLY A 149 -8.40 3.47 9.82
C GLY A 149 -8.51 4.96 10.23
N LEU A 150 -7.80 5.85 9.53
CA LEU A 150 -7.92 7.30 9.71
C LEU A 150 -9.22 7.84 9.11
N LEU A 151 -9.57 7.44 7.90
CA LEU A 151 -10.82 7.85 7.24
C LEU A 151 -12.05 7.43 8.06
N LYS A 152 -12.03 6.24 8.66
CA LYS A 152 -13.11 5.81 9.57
C LYS A 152 -13.25 6.70 10.81
N LYS A 153 -12.16 7.26 11.33
CA LYS A 153 -12.21 8.23 12.44
C LYS A 153 -12.80 9.58 12.04
N LEU A 154 -12.90 9.84 10.74
CA LEU A 154 -13.56 10.98 10.13
C LEU A 154 -14.96 10.62 9.60
N ASP A 155 -15.59 9.57 10.16
CA ASP A 155 -16.94 9.09 9.87
C ASP A 155 -17.16 8.50 8.47
N TYR A 156 -16.07 8.18 7.72
CA TYR A 156 -16.20 7.41 6.49
C TYR A 156 -16.64 5.98 6.79
N LYS A 157 -17.70 5.54 6.13
CA LYS A 157 -18.22 4.17 6.18
C LYS A 157 -17.60 3.34 5.07
N CYS A 158 -17.37 2.07 5.33
CA CYS A 158 -16.91 1.08 4.36
C CYS A 158 -17.72 -0.19 4.57
N ASN A 159 -18.30 -0.71 3.50
CA ASN A 159 -19.16 -1.91 3.54
C ASN A 159 -18.37 -3.23 3.42
N ASP A 160 -17.07 -3.16 3.17
CA ASP A 160 -16.20 -4.31 2.96
C ASP A 160 -15.39 -4.66 4.21
N ASP A 161 -15.05 -5.94 4.36
CA ASP A 161 -14.10 -6.42 5.36
C ASP A 161 -12.68 -5.87 5.13
N PHE A 162 -11.93 -5.69 6.23
CA PHE A 162 -10.58 -5.10 6.21
C PHE A 162 -9.47 -5.96 5.60
N ASN A 163 -9.81 -7.08 4.98
CA ASN A 163 -8.82 -7.86 4.24
C ASN A 163 -8.60 -7.25 2.85
N ILE A 164 -7.70 -6.25 2.77
CA ILE A 164 -7.43 -5.51 1.54
C ILE A 164 -6.70 -6.42 0.54
N LYS A 165 -7.47 -7.05 -0.35
CA LYS A 165 -6.98 -7.92 -1.43
C LYS A 165 -6.38 -7.10 -2.57
N ASN A 166 -5.39 -7.66 -3.25
CA ASN A 166 -4.81 -7.05 -4.46
C ASN A 166 -5.86 -6.93 -5.57
N GLY A 167 -5.87 -5.78 -6.27
CA GLY A 167 -6.75 -5.55 -7.41
C GLY A 167 -8.25 -5.47 -7.09
N LYS A 168 -8.67 -5.46 -5.83
CA LYS A 168 -10.06 -5.24 -5.45
C LYS A 168 -10.32 -3.76 -5.19
N LEU A 169 -11.42 -3.25 -5.73
CA LEU A 169 -11.93 -1.89 -5.47
C LEU A 169 -12.72 -1.88 -4.16
N TYR A 170 -12.38 -0.98 -3.26
CA TYR A 170 -13.12 -0.73 -2.01
C TYR A 170 -13.68 0.68 -2.04
N LYS A 171 -14.89 0.87 -1.53
CA LYS A 171 -15.60 2.15 -1.49
C LYS A 171 -15.75 2.62 -0.04
N LEU A 172 -15.32 3.86 0.22
CA LEU A 172 -15.58 4.57 1.46
C LEU A 172 -16.42 5.82 1.14
N TYR A 173 -17.38 6.16 1.97
CA TYR A 173 -18.25 7.30 1.76
C TYR A 173 -18.62 7.97 3.09
N LYS A 174 -18.84 9.27 3.00
CA LYS A 174 -19.25 10.14 4.11
C LYS A 174 -20.44 10.99 3.70
#